data_97eac878739d71d943bddb51905b8464
#
_entry.id   97eac878739d71d943bddb51905b8464
#
_cell.length_a   1.000
_cell.length_b   1.000
_cell.length_c   1.000
_cell.angle_alpha   90.00
_cell.angle_beta   90.00
_cell.angle_gamma   90.00
#
_symmetry.space_group_name_H-M   'P 1'
#
loop_
_entity.id
_entity.type
_entity.pdbx_description
1 polymer ?
#
loop_
_entity_poly.entity_id
_entity_poly.type
_entity_poly.pdbx_seq_one_letter_code
_entity_poly.pdbx_strand_id
1 'polypeptide(L)'
;MKRSERKKIRLARERMKTCKNKAALARKMKIARSTLYYRPKKPREDERIKDRVLSVLDSHPAYGHKRIAIEMGLNRKRILRVMHRYNIHPRLIRGKPTKRADLGNLPTKVPNLAKTICPIATNMLWAGDFTYLPWHGGFVYVATVLDVHTREIVGWHIGLRHTTDLVMEAFQDAMKRTGITPRIFHSDQGSKYVSGSYEKMLETLGSTPSHSKKSSPWENGYQESFYANFKLELQDPKRHKTLGELAEAIHRQIHYYNTRRIHTALKMPPQRFRQQQATKQKTAISAV
;
A
#
# COMPACT_ATOMS: atom_id res chain seq x y z
N MET A 1 2.61 33.52 15.87
CA MET A 1 3.37 33.96 17.07
C MET A 1 4.86 33.89 16.73
N LYS A 2 5.58 35.04 16.79
CA LYS A 2 7.01 35.17 16.45
C LYS A 2 7.91 34.40 17.44
N ARG A 3 9.11 33.97 17.03
CA ARG A 3 10.05 33.17 17.87
C ARG A 3 10.46 33.94 19.16
N SER A 4 10.60 35.26 19.07
CA SER A 4 10.89 36.14 20.20
C SER A 4 9.77 36.14 21.25
N GLU A 5 8.54 36.18 20.83
CA GLU A 5 7.34 36.17 21.69
C GLU A 5 7.19 34.86 22.46
N ARG A 6 7.47 33.71 21.82
CA ARG A 6 7.52 32.41 22.50
C ARG A 6 8.57 32.33 23.59
N LYS A 7 9.76 32.91 23.34
CA LYS A 7 10.87 32.99 24.32
C LYS A 7 10.47 33.85 25.53
N LYS A 8 9.79 34.95 25.28
CA LYS A 8 9.28 35.88 26.30
C LYS A 8 8.23 35.21 27.21
N ILE A 9 7.25 34.46 26.62
CA ILE A 9 6.24 33.74 27.37
C ILE A 9 6.87 32.62 28.22
N ARG A 10 7.86 31.90 27.69
CA ARG A 10 8.57 30.86 28.44
C ARG A 10 9.25 31.42 29.66
N LEU A 11 10.00 32.51 29.50
CA LEU A 11 10.68 33.19 30.59
C LEU A 11 9.71 33.74 31.66
N ALA A 12 8.56 34.25 31.23
CA ALA A 12 7.53 34.73 32.15
C ALA A 12 6.92 33.58 32.99
N ARG A 13 6.73 32.39 32.40
CA ARG A 13 6.26 31.23 33.12
C ARG A 13 7.28 30.66 34.09
N GLU A 14 8.53 30.70 33.79
CA GLU A 14 9.62 30.30 34.71
C GLU A 14 9.63 31.24 35.92
N ARG A 15 9.58 32.54 35.70
CA ARG A 15 9.54 33.55 36.78
C ARG A 15 8.25 33.51 37.60
N MET A 16 7.16 33.04 37.03
CA MET A 16 5.89 32.88 37.75
C MET A 16 5.98 31.87 38.92
N LYS A 17 6.89 30.91 38.83
CA LYS A 17 7.08 29.89 39.91
C LYS A 17 7.54 30.48 41.22
N THR A 18 8.35 31.56 41.17
CA THR A 18 8.95 32.20 42.34
C THR A 18 8.31 33.56 42.68
N CYS A 19 7.48 34.10 41.80
CA CYS A 19 6.89 35.42 41.98
C CYS A 19 5.57 35.40 42.77
N LYS A 20 5.49 36.12 43.90
CA LYS A 20 4.25 36.24 44.70
C LYS A 20 3.15 36.98 43.94
N ASN A 21 3.47 38.09 43.25
CA ASN A 21 2.47 38.90 42.53
C ASN A 21 2.50 38.63 41.03
N LYS A 22 1.69 37.65 40.58
CA LYS A 22 1.59 37.22 39.20
C LYS A 22 0.96 38.27 38.26
N ALA A 23 0.13 39.20 38.79
CA ALA A 23 -0.46 40.27 38.02
C ALA A 23 0.58 41.34 37.67
N ALA A 24 1.44 41.72 38.64
CA ALA A 24 2.54 42.63 38.41
C ALA A 24 3.57 42.04 37.42
N LEU A 25 3.88 40.74 37.52
CA LEU A 25 4.73 40.05 36.58
C LEU A 25 4.17 40.08 35.14
N ALA A 26 2.88 39.85 34.96
CA ALA A 26 2.24 39.90 33.63
C ALA A 26 2.33 41.31 33.02
N ARG A 27 2.05 42.32 33.80
CA ARG A 27 2.20 43.76 33.39
C ARG A 27 3.64 44.08 33.02
N LYS A 28 4.61 43.75 33.87
CA LYS A 28 6.05 43.97 33.63
C LYS A 28 6.52 43.27 32.34
N MET A 29 6.02 42.09 32.08
CA MET A 29 6.36 41.31 30.88
C MET A 29 5.50 41.67 29.66
N LYS A 30 4.57 42.65 29.77
CA LYS A 30 3.62 43.05 28.70
C LYS A 30 2.98 41.84 28.01
N ILE A 31 2.38 40.94 28.80
CA ILE A 31 1.62 39.76 28.36
C ILE A 31 0.32 39.66 29.13
N ALA A 32 -0.70 39.08 28.52
CA ALA A 32 -1.97 38.87 29.21
C ALA A 32 -1.79 37.89 30.38
N ARG A 33 -2.43 38.15 31.54
CA ARG A 33 -2.37 37.29 32.72
C ARG A 33 -2.82 35.86 32.40
N SER A 34 -3.84 35.67 31.55
CA SER A 34 -4.29 34.37 31.08
C SER A 34 -3.22 33.54 30.36
N THR A 35 -2.26 34.21 29.67
CA THR A 35 -1.14 33.56 28.99
C THR A 35 -0.17 32.90 29.97
N LEU A 36 -0.03 33.40 31.21
CA LEU A 36 0.79 32.78 32.26
C LEU A 36 0.20 31.40 32.67
N TYR A 37 -1.10 31.32 32.76
CA TYR A 37 -1.81 30.11 33.21
C TYR A 37 -2.17 29.16 32.07
N TYR A 38 -2.09 29.61 30.85
CA TYR A 38 -2.43 28.79 29.69
C TYR A 38 -1.53 27.57 29.61
N ARG A 39 -2.10 26.39 29.76
CA ARG A 39 -1.43 25.11 29.54
C ARG A 39 -1.83 24.58 28.16
N PRO A 40 -0.90 24.43 27.21
CA PRO A 40 -1.25 23.88 25.90
C PRO A 40 -1.82 22.47 26.04
N LYS A 41 -3.01 22.23 25.53
CA LYS A 41 -3.62 20.87 25.52
C LYS A 41 -2.92 19.94 24.52
N LYS A 42 -2.38 20.50 23.42
CA LYS A 42 -1.71 19.74 22.35
C LYS A 42 -0.59 18.79 22.79
N PRO A 43 0.33 19.12 23.73
CA PRO A 43 1.36 18.17 24.14
C PRO A 43 0.82 16.86 24.73
N ARG A 44 -0.19 16.94 25.63
CA ARG A 44 -0.82 15.75 26.24
C ARG A 44 -1.56 14.90 25.21
N GLU A 45 -2.25 15.55 24.26
CA GLU A 45 -2.92 14.86 23.16
C GLU A 45 -1.90 14.22 22.20
N ASP A 46 -0.76 14.90 21.95
CA ASP A 46 0.30 14.37 21.10
C ASP A 46 0.96 13.11 21.71
N GLU A 47 1.09 13.01 23.04
CA GLU A 47 1.56 11.81 23.73
C GLU A 47 0.61 10.63 23.53
N ARG A 48 -0.69 10.83 23.76
CA ARG A 48 -1.70 9.78 23.49
C ARG A 48 -1.70 9.31 22.04
N ILE A 49 -1.52 10.25 21.09
CA ILE A 49 -1.42 9.91 19.67
C ILE A 49 -0.12 9.15 19.40
N LYS A 50 1.00 9.53 20.03
CA LYS A 50 2.29 8.84 19.92
C LYS A 50 2.13 7.34 20.24
N ASP A 51 1.53 7.02 21.38
CA ASP A 51 1.37 5.64 21.81
C ASP A 51 0.49 4.83 20.85
N ARG A 52 -0.60 5.43 20.36
CA ARG A 52 -1.43 4.83 19.32
C ARG A 52 -0.69 4.65 17.98
N VAL A 53 0.15 5.61 17.57
CA VAL A 53 0.98 5.50 16.36
C VAL A 53 1.97 4.34 16.48
N LEU A 54 2.57 4.16 17.65
CA LEU A 54 3.49 3.03 17.92
C LEU A 54 2.74 1.70 17.82
N SER A 55 1.56 1.58 18.43
CA SER A 55 0.72 0.38 18.34
C SER A 55 0.32 0.04 16.89
N VAL A 56 0.00 1.06 16.07
CA VAL A 56 -0.26 0.85 14.64
C VAL A 56 0.99 0.36 13.91
N LEU A 57 2.18 0.88 14.24
CA LEU A 57 3.44 0.44 13.64
C LEU A 57 3.86 -0.97 14.09
N ASP A 58 3.42 -1.44 15.26
CA ASP A 58 3.60 -2.84 15.69
C ASP A 58 2.84 -3.80 14.77
N SER A 59 1.61 -3.45 14.41
CA SER A 59 0.75 -4.25 13.52
C SER A 59 1.08 -4.05 12.03
N HIS A 60 1.58 -2.87 11.66
CA HIS A 60 1.81 -2.43 10.28
C HIS A 60 3.18 -1.73 10.12
N PRO A 61 4.30 -2.47 10.16
CA PRO A 61 5.65 -1.89 10.23
C PRO A 61 6.04 -0.94 9.09
N ALA A 62 5.41 -1.11 7.92
CA ALA A 62 5.67 -0.30 6.72
C ALA A 62 4.72 0.90 6.55
N TYR A 63 3.86 1.21 7.54
CA TYR A 63 2.93 2.33 7.42
C TYR A 63 3.64 3.66 7.63
N GLY A 64 3.55 4.54 6.62
CA GLY A 64 3.85 5.96 6.78
C GLY A 64 2.65 6.75 7.29
N HIS A 65 2.86 8.01 7.62
CA HIS A 65 1.85 8.92 8.19
C HIS A 65 0.50 8.94 7.46
N LYS A 66 0.47 8.68 6.14
CA LYS A 66 -0.79 8.67 5.36
C LYS A 66 -1.69 7.48 5.76
N ARG A 67 -1.12 6.26 5.85
CA ARG A 67 -1.88 5.06 6.23
C ARG A 67 -2.23 5.07 7.71
N ILE A 68 -1.30 5.49 8.56
CA ILE A 68 -1.56 5.65 10.01
C ILE A 68 -2.72 6.62 10.24
N ALA A 69 -2.79 7.72 9.48
CA ALA A 69 -3.89 8.68 9.59
C ALA A 69 -5.25 8.07 9.20
N ILE A 70 -5.28 7.24 8.16
CA ILE A 70 -6.50 6.52 7.74
C ILE A 70 -6.90 5.50 8.81
N GLU A 71 -5.95 4.70 9.30
CA GLU A 71 -6.16 3.67 10.34
C GLU A 71 -6.74 4.26 11.62
N MET A 72 -6.23 5.42 12.02
CA MET A 72 -6.64 6.09 13.26
C MET A 72 -7.85 7.02 13.10
N GLY A 73 -8.34 7.26 11.88
CA GLY A 73 -9.38 8.26 11.60
C GLY A 73 -8.96 9.70 11.95
N LEU A 74 -7.66 10.02 11.85
CA LEU A 74 -7.12 11.32 12.24
C LEU A 74 -6.54 12.09 11.04
N ASN A 75 -6.45 13.42 11.19
CA ASN A 75 -5.88 14.26 10.14
C ASN A 75 -4.39 13.92 9.88
N ARG A 76 -4.03 13.73 8.62
CA ARG A 76 -2.68 13.40 8.16
C ARG A 76 -1.60 14.37 8.67
N LYS A 77 -1.89 15.68 8.68
CA LYS A 77 -0.93 16.70 9.17
C LYS A 77 -0.67 16.56 10.68
N ARG A 78 -1.69 16.10 11.43
CA ARG A 78 -1.56 15.84 12.87
C ARG A 78 -0.65 14.65 13.13
N ILE A 79 -0.86 13.54 12.44
CA ILE A 79 0.01 12.36 12.54
C ILE A 79 1.45 12.70 12.13
N LEU A 80 1.65 13.36 10.99
CA LEU A 80 2.99 13.77 10.53
C LEU A 80 3.71 14.64 11.59
N ARG A 81 3.00 15.60 12.21
CA ARG A 81 3.56 16.44 13.27
C ARG A 81 3.99 15.61 14.49
N VAL A 82 3.17 14.65 14.91
CA VAL A 82 3.47 13.78 16.06
C VAL A 82 4.68 12.90 15.74
N MET A 83 4.69 12.24 14.58
CA MET A 83 5.82 11.41 14.14
C MET A 83 7.13 12.23 14.13
N HIS A 84 7.12 13.44 13.54
CA HIS A 84 8.30 14.32 13.55
C HIS A 84 8.70 14.77 14.96
N ARG A 85 7.74 15.11 15.82
CA ARG A 85 8.00 15.58 17.18
C ARG A 85 8.71 14.53 18.04
N TYR A 86 8.32 13.27 17.88
CA TYR A 86 8.82 12.14 18.68
C TYR A 86 9.83 11.29 17.91
N ASN A 87 10.30 11.74 16.74
CA ASN A 87 11.25 11.04 15.88
C ASN A 87 10.80 9.58 15.54
N ILE A 88 9.51 9.41 15.25
CA ILE A 88 8.93 8.12 14.91
C ILE A 88 9.00 7.92 13.40
N HIS A 89 9.54 6.80 12.97
CA HIS A 89 9.64 6.39 11.58
C HIS A 89 8.99 5.01 11.37
N PRO A 90 8.52 4.68 10.15
CA PRO A 90 8.18 3.31 9.81
C PRO A 90 9.35 2.37 10.09
N ARG A 91 9.09 1.17 10.57
CA ARG A 91 10.14 0.17 10.85
C ARG A 91 10.72 -0.41 9.56
N LEU A 92 9.89 -0.49 8.51
CA LEU A 92 10.28 -0.92 7.17
C LEU A 92 10.15 0.28 6.22
N ILE A 93 11.27 0.67 5.59
CA ILE A 93 11.34 1.81 4.69
C ILE A 93 11.73 1.32 3.30
N ARG A 94 10.93 1.69 2.30
CA ARG A 94 11.22 1.39 0.90
C ARG A 94 12.45 2.19 0.44
N GLY A 95 13.40 1.52 -0.18
CA GLY A 95 14.50 2.17 -0.88
C GLY A 95 14.00 3.10 -2.00
N LYS A 96 14.84 4.04 -2.41
CA LYS A 96 14.52 4.88 -3.56
C LYS A 96 14.45 4.00 -4.82
N PRO A 97 13.42 4.15 -5.67
CA PRO A 97 13.35 3.39 -6.92
C PRO A 97 14.51 3.81 -7.82
N THR A 98 15.21 2.84 -8.39
CA THR A 98 16.19 3.07 -9.44
C THR A 98 15.43 3.44 -10.71
N LYS A 99 15.76 4.56 -11.33
CA LYS A 99 15.21 4.91 -12.64
C LYS A 99 15.70 3.87 -13.65
N ARG A 100 14.78 3.16 -14.29
CA ARG A 100 15.10 2.32 -15.43
C ARG A 100 15.13 3.19 -16.68
N ALA A 101 16.07 2.93 -17.59
CA ALA A 101 16.14 3.58 -18.87
C ALA A 101 14.90 3.18 -19.71
N ASP A 102 14.33 4.15 -20.39
CA ASP A 102 13.30 3.92 -21.42
C ASP A 102 14.04 3.36 -22.65
N LEU A 103 13.83 2.09 -22.97
CA LEU A 103 14.47 1.41 -24.11
C LEU A 103 13.71 1.61 -25.43
N GLY A 104 12.82 2.57 -25.49
CA GLY A 104 12.12 2.95 -26.72
C GLY A 104 10.79 2.22 -26.97
N ASN A 105 10.05 2.71 -27.96
CA ASN A 105 8.72 2.24 -28.32
C ASN A 105 8.77 1.10 -29.34
N LEU A 106 8.95 -0.14 -28.90
CA LEU A 106 8.72 -1.28 -29.79
C LEU A 106 7.21 -1.55 -29.91
N PRO A 107 6.69 -1.75 -31.13
CA PRO A 107 5.26 -2.00 -31.36
C PRO A 107 4.85 -3.33 -30.71
N THR A 108 3.64 -3.37 -30.18
CA THR A 108 3.02 -4.56 -29.62
C THR A 108 2.10 -5.22 -30.65
N LYS A 109 2.13 -6.56 -30.75
CA LYS A 109 1.15 -7.31 -31.57
C LYS A 109 -0.27 -7.21 -30.97
N VAL A 110 -0.36 -7.16 -29.64
CA VAL A 110 -1.61 -7.08 -28.86
C VAL A 110 -1.72 -5.66 -28.27
N PRO A 111 -2.86 -4.98 -28.38
CA PRO A 111 -3.02 -3.60 -27.90
C PRO A 111 -2.98 -3.53 -26.36
N ASN A 112 -2.50 -2.38 -25.85
CA ASN A 112 -2.56 -2.08 -24.42
C ASN A 112 -3.93 -1.51 -24.02
N LEU A 113 -4.88 -2.42 -23.72
CA LEU A 113 -6.23 -2.03 -23.31
C LEU A 113 -6.29 -1.45 -21.89
N ALA A 114 -5.34 -1.81 -21.02
CA ALA A 114 -5.29 -1.28 -19.64
C ALA A 114 -5.02 0.24 -19.60
N LYS A 115 -4.48 0.81 -20.67
CA LYS A 115 -4.23 2.24 -20.80
C LYS A 115 -5.47 3.03 -21.23
N THR A 116 -6.34 2.41 -22.03
CA THR A 116 -7.51 3.04 -22.63
C THR A 116 -8.79 2.78 -21.87
N ILE A 117 -8.85 1.67 -21.12
CA ILE A 117 -10.04 1.25 -20.38
C ILE A 117 -9.87 1.58 -18.90
N CYS A 118 -10.80 2.39 -18.35
CA CYS A 118 -10.92 2.56 -16.91
C CYS A 118 -11.75 1.40 -16.33
N PRO A 119 -11.19 0.52 -15.49
CA PRO A 119 -11.96 -0.56 -14.88
C PRO A 119 -12.91 0.00 -13.82
N ILE A 120 -14.20 0.05 -14.14
CA ILE A 120 -15.26 0.58 -13.27
C ILE A 120 -15.94 -0.49 -12.41
N ALA A 121 -15.68 -1.76 -12.68
CA ALA A 121 -16.26 -2.89 -11.99
C ALA A 121 -15.22 -3.97 -11.64
N THR A 122 -15.53 -4.75 -10.63
CA THR A 122 -14.75 -5.93 -10.22
C THR A 122 -14.73 -6.96 -11.36
N ASN A 123 -13.59 -7.61 -11.56
CA ASN A 123 -13.34 -8.64 -12.57
C ASN A 123 -13.44 -8.16 -14.03
N MET A 124 -13.48 -6.86 -14.27
CA MET A 124 -13.45 -6.32 -15.62
C MET A 124 -12.05 -6.41 -16.25
N LEU A 125 -11.03 -6.10 -15.46
CA LEU A 125 -9.63 -6.10 -15.86
C LEU A 125 -8.77 -6.71 -14.76
N TRP A 126 -8.12 -7.83 -15.05
CA TRP A 126 -7.07 -8.39 -14.20
C TRP A 126 -5.70 -8.08 -14.77
N ALA A 127 -4.73 -7.85 -13.90
CA ALA A 127 -3.34 -7.67 -14.25
C ALA A 127 -2.52 -8.84 -13.70
N GLY A 128 -1.75 -9.49 -14.58
CA GLY A 128 -0.83 -10.55 -14.22
C GLY A 128 0.62 -10.08 -14.24
N ASP A 129 1.41 -10.60 -13.32
CA ASP A 129 2.86 -10.42 -13.30
C ASP A 129 3.48 -11.47 -12.39
N PHE A 130 4.80 -11.66 -12.45
CA PHE A 130 5.51 -12.52 -11.52
C PHE A 130 6.76 -11.83 -10.99
N THR A 131 7.22 -12.31 -9.84
CA THR A 131 8.46 -11.85 -9.23
C THR A 131 9.30 -13.02 -8.76
N TYR A 132 10.58 -12.79 -8.54
CA TYR A 132 11.49 -13.77 -7.93
C TYR A 132 11.95 -13.29 -6.56
N LEU A 133 12.14 -14.26 -5.67
CA LEU A 133 12.63 -14.10 -4.31
C LEU A 133 13.94 -14.91 -4.19
N PRO A 134 15.08 -14.28 -3.87
CA PRO A 134 16.32 -15.01 -3.63
C PRO A 134 16.18 -15.92 -2.40
N TRP A 135 16.44 -17.23 -2.56
CA TRP A 135 16.30 -18.19 -1.47
C TRP A 135 17.32 -19.32 -1.60
N HIS A 136 18.16 -19.53 -0.58
CA HIS A 136 19.13 -20.61 -0.40
C HIS A 136 19.88 -21.07 -1.68
N GLY A 137 20.55 -20.15 -2.35
CA GLY A 137 21.36 -20.46 -3.56
C GLY A 137 20.57 -20.46 -4.88
N GLY A 138 19.25 -20.23 -4.83
CA GLY A 138 18.39 -20.15 -6.01
C GLY A 138 17.32 -19.06 -5.89
N PHE A 139 16.23 -19.29 -6.61
CA PHE A 139 15.08 -18.39 -6.61
C PHE A 139 13.77 -19.16 -6.42
N VAL A 140 12.86 -18.55 -5.68
CA VAL A 140 11.44 -18.92 -5.66
C VAL A 140 10.68 -17.87 -6.46
N TYR A 141 9.84 -18.31 -7.39
CA TYR A 141 9.04 -17.46 -8.25
C TYR A 141 7.62 -17.39 -7.72
N VAL A 142 7.04 -16.20 -7.75
CA VAL A 142 5.67 -15.95 -7.31
C VAL A 142 4.95 -15.22 -8.44
N ALA A 143 4.00 -15.89 -9.09
CA ALA A 143 3.08 -15.24 -10.02
C ALA A 143 1.84 -14.79 -9.27
N THR A 144 1.31 -13.62 -9.61
CA THR A 144 0.08 -13.08 -9.01
C THR A 144 -0.84 -12.51 -10.06
N VAL A 145 -2.13 -12.60 -9.79
CA VAL A 145 -3.21 -11.97 -10.55
C VAL A 145 -3.90 -10.96 -9.65
N LEU A 146 -3.96 -9.71 -10.10
CA LEU A 146 -4.53 -8.58 -9.37
C LEU A 146 -5.75 -8.05 -10.12
N ASP A 147 -6.88 -7.91 -9.44
CA ASP A 147 -8.03 -7.16 -9.95
C ASP A 147 -7.73 -5.66 -9.91
N VAL A 148 -7.73 -5.02 -11.06
CA VAL A 148 -7.29 -3.62 -11.19
C VAL A 148 -8.28 -2.65 -10.56
N HIS A 149 -9.57 -2.98 -10.46
CA HIS A 149 -10.56 -2.13 -9.80
C HIS A 149 -10.43 -2.18 -8.29
N THR A 150 -10.41 -3.37 -7.71
CA THR A 150 -10.39 -3.58 -6.25
C THR A 150 -8.99 -3.57 -5.66
N ARG A 151 -7.93 -3.70 -6.47
CA ARG A 151 -6.54 -3.88 -6.03
C ARG A 151 -6.30 -5.20 -5.28
N GLU A 152 -7.25 -6.11 -5.27
CA GLU A 152 -7.14 -7.40 -4.61
C GLU A 152 -6.27 -8.36 -5.42
N ILE A 153 -5.40 -9.11 -4.76
CA ILE A 153 -4.75 -10.28 -5.36
C ILE A 153 -5.77 -11.40 -5.36
N VAL A 154 -6.30 -11.72 -6.53
CA VAL A 154 -7.38 -12.69 -6.70
C VAL A 154 -6.85 -14.11 -6.95
N GLY A 155 -5.59 -14.25 -7.40
CA GLY A 155 -4.95 -15.55 -7.58
C GLY A 155 -3.44 -15.44 -7.51
N TRP A 156 -2.76 -16.56 -7.17
CA TRP A 156 -1.29 -16.63 -7.16
C TRP A 156 -0.82 -18.07 -7.22
N HIS A 157 0.41 -18.24 -7.73
CA HIS A 157 1.10 -19.52 -7.70
C HIS A 157 2.57 -19.33 -7.31
N ILE A 158 3.15 -20.35 -6.63
CA ILE A 158 4.54 -20.37 -6.15
C ILE A 158 5.26 -21.53 -6.81
N GLY A 159 6.39 -21.28 -7.43
CA GLY A 159 7.16 -22.30 -8.12
C GLY A 159 8.66 -22.10 -8.00
N LEU A 160 9.43 -23.17 -8.24
CA LEU A 160 10.88 -23.16 -8.29
C LEU A 160 11.44 -22.88 -9.69
N ARG A 161 10.59 -22.85 -10.69
CA ARG A 161 10.95 -22.64 -12.09
C ARG A 161 10.14 -21.51 -12.70
N HIS A 162 10.78 -20.75 -13.56
CA HIS A 162 10.18 -19.68 -14.34
C HIS A 162 9.60 -20.23 -15.65
N THR A 163 8.42 -20.85 -15.57
CA THR A 163 7.72 -21.49 -16.71
C THR A 163 6.42 -20.77 -17.05
N THR A 164 5.84 -21.08 -18.22
CA THR A 164 4.51 -20.62 -18.59
C THR A 164 3.45 -21.18 -17.63
N ASP A 165 3.65 -22.42 -17.13
CA ASP A 165 2.73 -23.05 -16.17
C ASP A 165 2.60 -22.22 -14.89
N LEU A 166 3.67 -21.59 -14.42
CA LEU A 166 3.63 -20.72 -13.23
C LEU A 166 2.56 -19.61 -13.35
N VAL A 167 2.45 -18.98 -14.52
CA VAL A 167 1.49 -17.89 -14.74
C VAL A 167 0.10 -18.43 -15.08
N MET A 168 0.02 -19.58 -15.75
CA MET A 168 -1.25 -20.28 -16.01
C MET A 168 -1.91 -20.74 -14.72
N GLU A 169 -1.16 -21.36 -13.82
CA GLU A 169 -1.63 -21.80 -12.50
C GLU A 169 -2.13 -20.62 -11.64
N ALA A 170 -1.42 -19.50 -11.68
CA ALA A 170 -1.87 -18.29 -10.98
C ALA A 170 -3.20 -17.75 -11.53
N PHE A 171 -3.40 -17.80 -12.85
CA PHE A 171 -4.65 -17.41 -13.49
C PHE A 171 -5.78 -18.39 -13.14
N GLN A 172 -5.53 -19.70 -13.19
CA GLN A 172 -6.51 -20.73 -12.82
C GLN A 172 -6.89 -20.64 -11.34
N ASP A 173 -5.93 -20.35 -10.43
CA ASP A 173 -6.23 -20.12 -9.02
C ASP A 173 -7.16 -18.91 -8.86
N ALA A 174 -6.92 -17.82 -9.63
CA ALA A 174 -7.81 -16.66 -9.62
C ALA A 174 -9.23 -17.00 -10.07
N MET A 175 -9.38 -17.78 -11.12
CA MET A 175 -10.70 -18.26 -11.59
C MET A 175 -11.39 -19.15 -10.55
N LYS A 176 -10.67 -20.09 -9.95
CA LYS A 176 -11.22 -20.97 -8.89
C LYS A 176 -11.72 -20.17 -7.69
N ARG A 177 -10.98 -19.13 -7.27
CA ARG A 177 -11.33 -18.30 -6.10
C ARG A 177 -12.49 -17.34 -6.36
N THR A 178 -12.58 -16.81 -7.57
CA THR A 178 -13.58 -15.80 -7.91
C THR A 178 -14.83 -16.40 -8.55
N GLY A 179 -14.74 -17.59 -9.14
CA GLY A 179 -15.76 -18.20 -9.98
C GLY A 179 -15.99 -17.48 -11.32
N ILE A 180 -15.09 -16.59 -11.72
CA ILE A 180 -15.27 -15.68 -12.86
C ILE A 180 -14.02 -15.66 -13.73
N THR A 181 -14.20 -15.52 -15.05
CA THR A 181 -13.15 -15.16 -16.00
C THR A 181 -13.17 -13.65 -16.22
N PRO A 182 -12.02 -12.95 -16.19
CA PRO A 182 -11.97 -11.51 -16.43
C PRO A 182 -12.28 -11.20 -17.90
N ARG A 183 -12.92 -10.08 -18.15
CA ARG A 183 -13.13 -9.62 -19.54
C ARG A 183 -11.81 -9.34 -20.26
N ILE A 184 -10.84 -8.76 -19.54
CA ILE A 184 -9.52 -8.41 -20.07
C ILE A 184 -8.46 -8.90 -19.10
N PHE A 185 -7.42 -9.54 -19.64
CA PHE A 185 -6.23 -9.89 -18.87
C PHE A 185 -5.02 -9.11 -19.40
N HIS A 186 -4.44 -8.29 -18.53
CA HIS A 186 -3.29 -7.45 -18.83
C HIS A 186 -2.01 -8.01 -18.23
N SER A 187 -0.93 -8.04 -19.03
CA SER A 187 0.40 -8.44 -18.55
C SER A 187 1.49 -7.64 -19.26
N ASP A 188 2.73 -7.83 -18.85
CA ASP A 188 3.87 -7.39 -19.66
C ASP A 188 4.06 -8.31 -20.88
N GLN A 189 5.04 -7.97 -21.74
CA GLN A 189 5.45 -8.80 -22.89
C GLN A 189 6.51 -9.85 -22.49
N GLY A 190 6.51 -10.32 -21.26
CA GLY A 190 7.35 -11.42 -20.85
C GLY A 190 7.05 -12.68 -21.66
N SER A 191 8.10 -13.43 -22.05
CA SER A 191 7.97 -14.61 -22.90
C SER A 191 6.93 -15.65 -22.43
N LYS A 192 6.57 -15.62 -21.16
CA LYS A 192 5.57 -16.52 -20.54
C LYS A 192 4.16 -16.11 -20.85
N TYR A 193 3.90 -14.81 -20.93
CA TYR A 193 2.58 -14.24 -21.21
C TYR A 193 2.27 -14.13 -22.72
N VAL A 194 3.30 -14.10 -23.57
CA VAL A 194 3.15 -14.10 -25.03
C VAL A 194 3.36 -15.50 -25.64
N SER A 195 3.35 -16.54 -24.82
CA SER A 195 3.41 -17.92 -25.31
C SER A 195 2.07 -18.30 -25.94
N GLY A 196 2.13 -19.01 -27.08
CA GLY A 196 0.89 -19.42 -27.78
C GLY A 196 -0.04 -20.26 -26.90
N SER A 197 0.50 -21.04 -25.97
CA SER A 197 -0.32 -21.83 -25.01
C SER A 197 -1.08 -20.94 -24.04
N TYR A 198 -0.49 -19.84 -23.57
CA TYR A 198 -1.11 -18.89 -22.65
C TYR A 198 -2.20 -18.07 -23.37
N GLU A 199 -1.90 -17.52 -24.54
CA GLU A 199 -2.85 -16.76 -25.35
C GLU A 199 -4.06 -17.64 -25.73
N LYS A 200 -3.82 -18.87 -26.21
CA LYS A 200 -4.88 -19.83 -26.53
C LYS A 200 -5.76 -20.16 -25.31
N MET A 201 -5.17 -20.29 -24.13
CA MET A 201 -5.92 -20.48 -22.88
C MET A 201 -6.85 -19.30 -22.62
N LEU A 202 -6.37 -18.06 -22.71
CA LEU A 202 -7.17 -16.85 -22.50
C LEU A 202 -8.34 -16.78 -23.49
N GLU A 203 -8.08 -17.02 -24.78
CA GLU A 203 -9.10 -17.03 -25.84
C GLU A 203 -10.17 -18.08 -25.59
N THR A 204 -9.76 -19.31 -25.25
CA THR A 204 -10.69 -20.41 -24.92
C THR A 204 -11.60 -20.05 -23.75
N LEU A 205 -11.08 -19.30 -22.79
CA LEU A 205 -11.82 -18.84 -21.60
C LEU A 205 -12.61 -17.53 -21.84
N GLY A 206 -12.57 -16.98 -23.05
CA GLY A 206 -13.29 -15.75 -23.41
C GLY A 206 -12.68 -14.46 -22.82
N SER A 207 -11.41 -14.50 -22.38
CA SER A 207 -10.70 -13.33 -21.88
C SER A 207 -9.86 -12.68 -22.99
N THR A 208 -9.98 -11.37 -23.13
CA THR A 208 -9.20 -10.61 -24.13
C THR A 208 -7.80 -10.31 -23.59
N PRO A 209 -6.72 -10.77 -24.26
CA PRO A 209 -5.36 -10.41 -23.87
C PRO A 209 -5.07 -8.94 -24.10
N SER A 210 -4.23 -8.36 -23.23
CA SER A 210 -3.75 -6.99 -23.31
C SER A 210 -2.30 -6.94 -22.83
N HIS A 211 -1.41 -6.31 -23.57
CA HIS A 211 0.00 -6.24 -23.19
C HIS A 211 0.50 -4.80 -23.06
N SER A 212 1.32 -4.56 -22.02
CA SER A 212 2.11 -3.34 -21.92
C SER A 212 3.19 -3.32 -23.00
N LYS A 213 3.70 -2.15 -23.36
CA LYS A 213 4.86 -2.05 -24.25
C LYS A 213 6.07 -2.70 -23.58
N LYS A 214 6.95 -3.27 -24.42
CA LYS A 214 8.22 -3.85 -23.95
C LYS A 214 9.02 -2.77 -23.21
N SER A 215 9.61 -3.15 -22.06
CA SER A 215 10.39 -2.26 -21.21
C SER A 215 9.63 -1.04 -20.65
N SER A 216 8.30 -1.09 -20.60
CA SER A 216 7.45 -0.03 -20.06
C SER A 216 6.77 -0.48 -18.76
N PRO A 217 7.54 -0.68 -17.66
CA PRO A 217 7.01 -1.22 -16.41
C PRO A 217 5.91 -0.35 -15.79
N TRP A 218 5.93 0.97 -16.02
CA TRP A 218 4.88 1.88 -15.56
C TRP A 218 3.49 1.57 -16.14
N GLU A 219 3.41 0.84 -17.25
CA GLU A 219 2.14 0.40 -17.85
C GLU A 219 1.51 -0.77 -17.06
N ASN A 220 2.31 -1.52 -16.26
CA ASN A 220 1.85 -2.50 -15.28
C ASN A 220 2.11 -2.00 -13.83
N GLY A 221 1.98 -0.70 -13.60
CA GLY A 221 2.31 -0.05 -12.32
C GLY A 221 1.51 -0.57 -11.11
N TYR A 222 0.39 -1.24 -11.34
CA TYR A 222 -0.39 -1.87 -10.27
C TYR A 222 0.36 -3.05 -9.64
N GLN A 223 0.88 -3.94 -10.47
CA GLN A 223 1.69 -5.09 -10.03
C GLN A 223 3.04 -4.66 -9.48
N GLU A 224 3.71 -3.70 -10.12
CA GLU A 224 4.97 -3.14 -9.59
C GLU A 224 4.80 -2.55 -8.19
N SER A 225 3.72 -1.78 -8.00
CA SER A 225 3.40 -1.22 -6.68
C SER A 225 3.11 -2.29 -5.64
N PHE A 226 2.43 -3.37 -6.03
CA PHE A 226 2.17 -4.51 -5.16
C PHE A 226 3.47 -5.20 -4.77
N TYR A 227 4.29 -5.63 -5.73
CA TYR A 227 5.53 -6.37 -5.45
C TYR A 227 6.56 -5.57 -4.65
N ALA A 228 6.64 -4.27 -4.87
CA ALA A 228 7.53 -3.43 -4.07
C ALA A 228 7.13 -3.38 -2.59
N ASN A 229 5.83 -3.39 -2.28
CA ASN A 229 5.35 -3.47 -0.91
C ASN A 229 5.43 -4.91 -0.36
N PHE A 230 5.08 -5.90 -1.19
CA PHE A 230 5.12 -7.31 -0.85
C PHE A 230 6.54 -7.74 -0.41
N LYS A 231 7.57 -7.43 -1.22
CA LYS A 231 8.97 -7.73 -0.89
C LYS A 231 9.45 -7.00 0.36
N LEU A 232 9.07 -5.72 0.53
CA LEU A 232 9.42 -4.95 1.71
C LEU A 232 8.86 -5.58 2.99
N GLU A 233 7.61 -5.98 2.96
CA GLU A 233 6.88 -6.49 4.13
C GLU A 233 7.15 -7.97 4.39
N LEU A 234 7.44 -8.77 3.36
CA LEU A 234 7.93 -10.15 3.48
C LEU A 234 9.33 -10.19 4.11
N GLN A 235 10.14 -9.13 3.90
CA GLN A 235 11.54 -9.00 4.35
C GLN A 235 12.45 -10.01 3.63
N ASP A 236 13.51 -10.52 4.33
CA ASP A 236 14.46 -11.46 3.74
C ASP A 236 13.86 -12.87 3.62
N PRO A 237 13.67 -13.40 2.39
CA PRO A 237 13.16 -14.75 2.21
C PRO A 237 14.07 -15.85 2.77
N LYS A 238 15.39 -15.59 2.88
CA LYS A 238 16.39 -16.57 3.37
C LYS A 238 16.24 -16.92 4.84
N ARG A 239 15.48 -16.12 5.61
CA ARG A 239 15.15 -16.44 7.03
C ARG A 239 14.28 -17.69 7.18
N HIS A 240 13.59 -18.11 6.12
CA HIS A 240 12.78 -19.32 6.09
C HIS A 240 13.65 -20.51 5.68
N LYS A 241 13.75 -21.52 6.54
CA LYS A 241 14.63 -22.67 6.36
C LYS A 241 14.12 -23.63 5.29
N THR A 242 12.82 -23.80 5.20
CA THR A 242 12.17 -24.71 4.25
C THR A 242 11.32 -23.95 3.23
N LEU A 243 11.09 -24.57 2.06
CA LEU A 243 10.19 -24.02 1.06
C LEU A 243 8.75 -23.87 1.60
N GLY A 244 8.31 -24.81 2.44
CA GLY A 244 7.00 -24.75 3.07
C GLY A 244 6.83 -23.53 3.97
N GLU A 245 7.84 -23.22 4.81
CA GLU A 245 7.84 -22.01 5.65
C GLU A 245 7.79 -20.73 4.80
N LEU A 246 8.56 -20.69 3.69
CA LEU A 246 8.53 -19.54 2.78
C LEU A 246 7.19 -19.42 2.07
N ALA A 247 6.63 -20.53 1.59
CA ALA A 247 5.32 -20.55 0.94
C ALA A 247 4.23 -20.07 1.90
N GLU A 248 4.23 -20.54 3.15
CA GLU A 248 3.30 -20.07 4.18
C GLU A 248 3.45 -18.56 4.45
N ALA A 249 4.69 -18.06 4.52
CA ALA A 249 4.94 -16.63 4.70
C ALA A 249 4.43 -15.80 3.51
N ILE A 250 4.57 -16.30 2.27
CA ILE A 250 4.02 -15.68 1.06
C ILE A 250 2.49 -15.65 1.15
N HIS A 251 1.83 -16.76 1.49
CA HIS A 251 0.38 -16.83 1.66
C HIS A 251 -0.12 -15.86 2.73
N ARG A 252 0.52 -15.82 3.89
CA ARG A 252 0.19 -14.88 4.97
C ARG A 252 0.35 -13.43 4.53
N GLN A 253 1.39 -13.11 3.75
CA GLN A 253 1.62 -11.75 3.25
C GLN A 253 0.58 -11.32 2.22
N ILE A 254 0.16 -12.20 1.31
CA ILE A 254 -0.92 -11.93 0.36
C ILE A 254 -2.25 -11.76 1.11
N HIS A 255 -2.55 -12.64 2.08
CA HIS A 255 -3.73 -12.51 2.92
C HIS A 255 -3.75 -11.19 3.68
N TYR A 256 -2.64 -10.82 4.33
CA TYR A 256 -2.49 -9.52 5.02
C TYR A 256 -2.73 -8.35 4.06
N TYR A 257 -2.17 -8.39 2.85
CA TYR A 257 -2.36 -7.35 1.83
C TYR A 257 -3.85 -7.20 1.47
N ASN A 258 -4.54 -8.28 1.24
CA ASN A 258 -5.95 -8.27 0.84
C ASN A 258 -6.89 -7.84 1.97
N THR A 259 -6.65 -8.31 3.21
CA THR A 259 -7.63 -8.21 4.30
C THR A 259 -7.35 -7.10 5.31
N ARG A 260 -6.09 -6.72 5.53
CA ARG A 260 -5.68 -5.81 6.62
C ARG A 260 -4.94 -4.57 6.13
N ARG A 261 -4.15 -4.70 5.07
CA ARG A 261 -3.30 -3.61 4.61
C ARG A 261 -4.10 -2.53 3.90
N ILE A 262 -4.09 -1.29 4.42
CA ILE A 262 -4.74 -0.16 3.76
C ILE A 262 -4.05 0.15 2.42
N HIS A 263 -4.81 0.10 1.32
CA HIS A 263 -4.43 0.65 0.04
C HIS A 263 -4.73 2.16 0.02
N THR A 264 -3.73 2.99 -0.26
CA THR A 264 -3.86 4.45 -0.08
C THR A 264 -4.93 5.07 -0.99
N ALA A 265 -5.10 4.58 -2.21
CA ALA A 265 -6.12 5.08 -3.13
C ALA A 265 -7.54 4.65 -2.70
N LEU A 266 -7.70 3.43 -2.18
CA LEU A 266 -8.98 2.91 -1.69
C LEU A 266 -9.33 3.41 -0.29
N LYS A 267 -8.34 3.89 0.49
CA LYS A 267 -8.44 4.26 1.91
C LYS A 267 -8.87 3.11 2.83
N MET A 268 -8.79 1.88 2.36
CA MET A 268 -9.14 0.66 3.09
C MET A 268 -8.41 -0.55 2.46
N PRO A 269 -8.47 -1.75 3.10
CA PRO A 269 -7.99 -2.98 2.49
C PRO A 269 -8.77 -3.36 1.22
N PRO A 270 -8.12 -4.00 0.22
CA PRO A 270 -8.74 -4.39 -1.04
C PRO A 270 -10.03 -5.21 -0.90
N GLN A 271 -10.03 -6.24 -0.06
CA GLN A 271 -11.20 -7.09 0.15
C GLN A 271 -12.39 -6.32 0.75
N ARG A 272 -12.13 -5.42 1.70
CA ARG A 272 -13.19 -4.57 2.26
C ARG A 272 -13.78 -3.64 1.20
N PHE A 273 -12.95 -3.11 0.29
CA PHE A 273 -13.43 -2.31 -0.83
C PHE A 273 -14.31 -3.14 -1.76
N ARG A 274 -13.91 -4.36 -2.13
CA ARG A 274 -14.73 -5.28 -2.93
C ARG A 274 -16.10 -5.54 -2.30
N GLN A 275 -16.11 -5.84 -1.00
CA GLN A 275 -17.36 -6.07 -0.26
C GLN A 275 -18.30 -4.85 -0.30
N GLN A 276 -17.76 -3.65 -0.11
CA GLN A 276 -18.55 -2.42 -0.20
C GLN A 276 -19.13 -2.18 -1.61
N GLN A 277 -18.36 -2.48 -2.66
CA GLN A 277 -18.85 -2.37 -4.05
C GLN A 277 -19.99 -3.35 -4.31
N ALA A 278 -19.85 -4.61 -3.89
CA ALA A 278 -20.90 -5.63 -4.03
C ALA A 278 -22.19 -5.22 -3.30
N THR A 279 -22.10 -4.66 -2.11
CA THR A 279 -23.27 -4.16 -1.37
C THR A 279 -23.97 -3.00 -2.11
N LYS A 280 -23.20 -2.04 -2.63
CA LYS A 280 -23.77 -0.91 -3.40
C LYS A 280 -24.48 -1.37 -4.67
N GLN A 281 -23.92 -2.35 -5.38
CA GLN A 281 -24.56 -2.91 -6.58
C GLN A 281 -25.88 -3.60 -6.24
N LYS A 282 -25.95 -4.40 -5.17
CA LYS A 282 -27.19 -5.04 -4.73
C LYS A 282 -28.27 -4.00 -4.36
N THR A 283 -27.89 -2.95 -3.61
CA THR A 283 -28.85 -1.89 -3.23
C THR A 283 -29.35 -1.12 -4.46
N ALA A 284 -28.51 -0.84 -5.45
CA ALA A 284 -28.92 -0.19 -6.67
C ALA A 284 -29.91 -1.03 -7.51
N ILE A 285 -29.71 -2.35 -7.56
CA ILE A 285 -30.62 -3.27 -8.27
C ILE A 285 -31.96 -3.39 -7.54
N SER A 286 -31.97 -3.36 -6.20
CA SER A 286 -33.20 -3.45 -5.39
C SER A 286 -34.02 -2.16 -5.37
N ALA A 287 -33.47 -1.04 -5.87
CA ALA A 287 -34.12 0.27 -5.93
C ALA A 287 -34.78 0.58 -7.30
N VAL A 288 -34.65 -0.33 -8.26
CA VAL A 288 -35.29 -0.32 -9.59
C VAL A 288 -36.40 -1.34 -9.62
#